data_da1acfd3070aa780c1f42574fdcedf39
#
_entry.id   da1acfd3070aa780c1f42574fdcedf39
#
_cell.length_a   1.000
_cell.length_b   1.000
_cell.length_c   1.000
_cell.angle_alpha   90.00
_cell.angle_beta   90.00
_cell.angle_gamma   90.00
#
_symmetry.space_group_name_H-M   'P 1'
#
loop_
_entity.id
_entity.type
_entity.pdbx_description
1 polymer ?
#
loop_
_entity_poly.entity_id
_entity_poly.type
_entity_poly.pdbx_seq_one_letter_code
_entity_poly.pdbx_strand_id
1 'polypeptide(L)'
;MAMFVSCIQTPQLPKVEYKTMTVAKQNVDIHLRCAASLKGIQDVDIIPQATGNLMEIKVKAGDNVKKGQTLFIIDQVPSLAELRVAEANLKVAKAQAATSKINLESKKDLRSKNIVSDIQVQRAENEYATALATIDQAEASVTNAKQTLSYTVVTAPCDGVVGSINFKIGALVGPSAGPMTTVSNNQQIRATASLTEADLLNFSNEHEGNLDDLLKKFPKLKLITSIGTYFDEEGTVESISGVINKSTGTMPVEIIFPNPKGILRSGGAAQIEIPLTYEDVIVIPQAATYQLQNKYFAYKVVDNKAHGVEVTVYPMDNGRDYIVKSGLNPGDVIIAAGAGNVKEGEEVSYQMTL
;
A
#
# COMPACT_ATOMS: atom_id res chain seq x y z
N MET A 1 38.00 -77.50 -48.51
CA MET A 1 37.09 -77.08 -47.41
C MET A 1 37.60 -75.71 -46.91
N ALA A 2 37.13 -74.60 -47.49
CA ALA A 2 37.59 -73.24 -47.15
C ALA A 2 36.61 -72.60 -46.13
N MET A 3 37.05 -72.31 -44.94
CA MET A 3 36.30 -71.59 -43.95
C MET A 3 36.35 -70.09 -44.23
N PHE A 4 35.18 -69.51 -44.59
CA PHE A 4 35.00 -68.07 -44.58
C PHE A 4 34.76 -67.55 -43.11
N VAL A 5 35.74 -66.82 -42.57
CA VAL A 5 35.56 -66.06 -41.36
C VAL A 5 34.89 -64.71 -41.74
N SER A 6 33.63 -64.58 -41.46
CA SER A 6 32.90 -63.34 -41.61
C SER A 6 33.19 -62.40 -40.42
N CYS A 7 33.93 -61.31 -40.63
CA CYS A 7 34.09 -60.23 -39.68
C CYS A 7 32.75 -59.48 -39.53
N ILE A 8 32.10 -59.66 -38.38
CA ILE A 8 30.94 -58.81 -38.00
C ILE A 8 31.52 -57.47 -37.56
N GLN A 9 31.44 -56.46 -38.41
CA GLN A 9 31.64 -55.07 -38.01
C GLN A 9 30.45 -54.65 -37.14
N THR A 10 30.67 -54.42 -35.87
CA THR A 10 29.72 -53.74 -34.98
C THR A 10 29.44 -52.32 -35.53
N PRO A 11 28.17 -51.94 -35.77
CA PRO A 11 27.86 -50.57 -36.21
C PRO A 11 28.29 -49.61 -35.09
N GLN A 12 29.26 -48.75 -35.37
CA GLN A 12 29.54 -47.59 -34.54
C GLN A 12 28.32 -46.68 -34.61
N LEU A 13 27.60 -46.53 -33.51
CA LEU A 13 26.57 -45.52 -33.37
C LEU A 13 27.20 -44.14 -33.62
N PRO A 14 26.51 -43.25 -34.34
CA PRO A 14 27.04 -41.91 -34.61
C PRO A 14 27.31 -41.23 -33.25
N LYS A 15 28.53 -40.74 -33.05
CA LYS A 15 28.88 -39.91 -31.88
C LYS A 15 28.04 -38.67 -31.93
N VAL A 16 27.19 -38.48 -30.94
CA VAL A 16 26.38 -37.27 -30.81
C VAL A 16 27.31 -36.14 -30.34
N GLU A 17 27.46 -35.11 -31.16
CA GLU A 17 28.21 -33.91 -30.79
C GLU A 17 27.32 -33.01 -29.95
N TYR A 18 27.73 -32.78 -28.72
CA TYR A 18 27.04 -31.87 -27.79
C TYR A 18 27.72 -30.51 -27.80
N LYS A 19 26.92 -29.44 -27.82
CA LYS A 19 27.42 -28.08 -27.56
C LYS A 19 27.83 -27.97 -26.10
N THR A 20 29.06 -27.60 -25.83
CA THR A 20 29.57 -27.35 -24.48
C THR A 20 29.86 -25.89 -24.28
N MET A 21 29.85 -25.45 -23.03
CA MET A 21 30.31 -24.13 -22.60
C MET A 21 31.17 -24.23 -21.36
N THR A 22 32.12 -23.31 -21.25
CA THR A 22 32.87 -23.15 -20.01
C THR A 22 32.14 -22.18 -19.11
N VAL A 23 31.92 -22.57 -17.87
CA VAL A 23 31.24 -21.80 -16.87
C VAL A 23 32.15 -20.68 -16.36
N ALA A 24 31.69 -19.44 -16.43
CA ALA A 24 32.40 -18.28 -15.91
C ALA A 24 31.50 -17.47 -14.99
N LYS A 25 32.12 -16.75 -14.08
CA LYS A 25 31.44 -15.75 -13.26
C LYS A 25 31.16 -14.50 -14.10
N GLN A 26 29.98 -13.92 -13.94
CA GLN A 26 29.59 -12.65 -14.56
C GLN A 26 28.63 -11.89 -13.65
N ASN A 27 28.57 -10.59 -13.86
CA ASN A 27 27.55 -9.75 -13.22
C ASN A 27 26.30 -9.72 -14.09
N VAL A 28 25.16 -9.84 -13.44
CA VAL A 28 23.88 -9.92 -14.16
C VAL A 28 22.84 -9.03 -13.47
N ASP A 29 22.21 -8.18 -14.27
CA ASP A 29 21.06 -7.40 -13.83
C ASP A 29 19.78 -8.17 -14.15
N ILE A 30 18.95 -8.38 -13.17
CA ILE A 30 17.61 -8.96 -13.30
C ILE A 30 16.56 -7.98 -12.80
N HIS A 31 15.34 -8.12 -13.30
CA HIS A 31 14.22 -7.27 -12.92
C HIS A 31 13.15 -8.13 -12.23
N LEU A 32 13.09 -8.04 -10.91
CA LEU A 32 12.04 -8.70 -10.15
C LEU A 32 10.74 -7.93 -10.32
N ARG A 33 9.68 -8.60 -10.81
CA ARG A 33 8.36 -8.00 -10.97
C ARG A 33 7.41 -8.51 -9.89
N CYS A 34 6.92 -7.57 -9.09
CA CYS A 34 5.98 -7.84 -8.02
C CYS A 34 4.63 -7.17 -8.31
N ALA A 35 3.54 -7.91 -8.07
CA ALA A 35 2.21 -7.30 -8.12
C ALA A 35 2.04 -6.27 -7.00
N ALA A 36 1.40 -5.14 -7.30
CA ALA A 36 1.14 -4.07 -6.37
C ALA A 36 -0.29 -3.56 -6.49
N SER A 37 -0.86 -3.20 -5.34
CA SER A 37 -2.11 -2.46 -5.25
C SER A 37 -1.82 -0.97 -5.11
N LEU A 38 -2.60 -0.14 -5.81
CA LEU A 38 -2.45 1.30 -5.79
C LEU A 38 -3.48 1.95 -4.87
N LYS A 39 -3.03 2.86 -4.01
CA LYS A 39 -3.90 3.71 -3.19
C LYS A 39 -3.46 5.16 -3.31
N GLY A 40 -4.41 6.10 -3.21
CA GLY A 40 -4.08 7.50 -3.04
C GLY A 40 -3.23 7.70 -1.77
N ILE A 41 -2.44 8.76 -1.74
CA ILE A 41 -1.64 9.05 -0.52
C ILE A 41 -2.54 9.25 0.70
N GLN A 42 -3.77 9.69 0.47
CA GLN A 42 -4.79 9.84 1.48
C GLN A 42 -6.15 9.48 0.89
N ASP A 43 -6.72 8.35 1.31
CA ASP A 43 -8.07 7.92 1.02
C ASP A 43 -8.92 8.06 2.27
N VAL A 44 -9.98 8.86 2.21
CA VAL A 44 -10.85 9.12 3.35
C VAL A 44 -12.28 8.76 3.00
N ASP A 45 -12.83 7.81 3.73
CA ASP A 45 -14.23 7.45 3.64
C ASP A 45 -15.11 8.50 4.32
N ILE A 46 -16.07 9.04 3.60
CA ILE A 46 -16.96 10.09 4.05
C ILE A 46 -18.19 9.44 4.69
N ILE A 47 -18.16 9.34 6.01
CA ILE A 47 -19.25 8.80 6.80
C ILE A 47 -19.99 9.95 7.46
N PRO A 48 -21.32 10.09 7.28
CA PRO A 48 -22.09 11.17 7.87
C PRO A 48 -22.19 10.98 9.38
N GLN A 49 -22.02 12.07 10.14
CA GLN A 49 -22.18 12.06 11.60
C GLN A 49 -23.63 12.31 12.04
N ALA A 50 -24.42 13.02 11.23
CA ALA A 50 -25.84 13.23 11.46
C ALA A 50 -26.67 12.13 10.80
N THR A 51 -27.78 11.74 11.44
CA THR A 51 -28.78 10.83 10.88
C THR A 51 -29.93 11.66 10.31
N GLY A 52 -30.35 11.37 9.08
CA GLY A 52 -31.46 12.03 8.41
C GLY A 52 -31.56 11.67 6.92
N ASN A 53 -32.54 12.22 6.25
CA ASN A 53 -32.70 12.02 4.81
C ASN A 53 -31.69 12.88 4.04
N LEU A 54 -31.08 12.31 3.01
CA LEU A 54 -30.18 13.02 2.12
C LEU A 54 -31.00 13.97 1.22
N MET A 55 -30.81 15.28 1.40
CA MET A 55 -31.59 16.32 0.67
C MET A 55 -30.90 16.72 -0.62
N GLU A 56 -29.58 16.92 -0.60
CA GLU A 56 -28.83 17.38 -1.76
C GLU A 56 -27.50 16.67 -1.91
N ILE A 57 -27.11 16.46 -3.16
CA ILE A 57 -25.78 15.97 -3.57
C ILE A 57 -25.15 17.08 -4.41
N LYS A 58 -24.07 17.71 -3.93
CA LYS A 58 -23.41 18.85 -4.57
C LYS A 58 -22.28 18.46 -5.52
N VAL A 59 -21.95 17.17 -5.59
CA VAL A 59 -20.80 16.62 -6.34
C VAL A 59 -21.20 15.39 -7.12
N LYS A 60 -20.39 15.04 -8.12
CA LYS A 60 -20.50 13.80 -8.89
C LYS A 60 -19.28 12.94 -8.67
N ALA A 61 -19.40 11.64 -8.92
CA ALA A 61 -18.25 10.74 -8.94
C ALA A 61 -17.23 11.21 -10.00
N GLY A 62 -15.97 11.32 -9.60
CA GLY A 62 -14.88 11.83 -10.43
C GLY A 62 -14.61 13.33 -10.33
N ASP A 63 -15.45 14.11 -9.62
CA ASP A 63 -15.20 15.54 -9.42
C ASP A 63 -13.98 15.79 -8.53
N ASN A 64 -13.21 16.83 -8.86
CA ASN A 64 -12.16 17.33 -7.98
C ASN A 64 -12.78 18.26 -6.93
N VAL A 65 -12.45 18.00 -5.66
CA VAL A 65 -12.94 18.77 -4.52
C VAL A 65 -11.80 19.31 -3.68
N LYS A 66 -12.05 20.45 -3.02
CA LYS A 66 -11.12 21.07 -2.07
C LYS A 66 -11.56 20.78 -0.64
N LYS A 67 -10.60 20.76 0.28
CA LYS A 67 -10.88 20.66 1.72
C LYS A 67 -11.92 21.70 2.15
N GLY A 68 -12.95 21.25 2.89
CA GLY A 68 -14.05 22.08 3.34
C GLY A 68 -15.17 22.30 2.31
N GLN A 69 -15.02 21.83 1.07
CA GLN A 69 -16.09 21.92 0.07
C GLN A 69 -17.26 21.01 0.48
N THR A 70 -18.48 21.55 0.40
CA THR A 70 -19.72 20.79 0.69
C THR A 70 -19.94 19.72 -0.36
N LEU A 71 -20.12 18.50 0.10
CA LEU A 71 -20.40 17.32 -0.72
C LEU A 71 -21.89 16.94 -0.68
N PHE A 72 -22.45 16.87 0.52
CA PHE A 72 -23.83 16.43 0.76
C PHE A 72 -24.51 17.31 1.79
N ILE A 73 -25.83 17.43 1.69
CA ILE A 73 -26.68 18.10 2.68
C ILE A 73 -27.73 17.10 3.16
N ILE A 74 -27.75 16.84 4.46
CA ILE A 74 -28.72 16.03 5.16
C ILE A 74 -29.84 16.96 5.66
N ASP A 75 -31.04 16.44 5.91
CA ASP A 75 -32.16 17.21 6.43
C ASP A 75 -31.77 18.04 7.65
N GLN A 76 -31.83 19.35 7.54
CA GLN A 76 -31.42 20.31 8.56
C GLN A 76 -32.57 20.74 9.46
N VAL A 77 -33.83 20.47 9.06
CA VAL A 77 -35.01 21.01 9.74
C VAL A 77 -35.04 20.66 11.22
N PRO A 78 -34.80 19.40 11.65
CA PRO A 78 -34.79 19.05 13.07
C PRO A 78 -33.68 19.77 13.85
N SER A 79 -32.46 19.79 13.32
CA SER A 79 -31.31 20.43 13.99
C SER A 79 -31.44 21.97 14.06
N LEU A 80 -32.04 22.58 13.05
CA LEU A 80 -32.37 24.02 13.09
C LEU A 80 -33.43 24.34 14.14
N ALA A 81 -34.43 23.48 14.31
CA ALA A 81 -35.44 23.65 15.36
C ALA A 81 -34.80 23.53 16.75
N GLU A 82 -33.94 22.55 16.97
CA GLU A 82 -33.20 22.35 18.22
C GLU A 82 -32.32 23.57 18.54
N LEU A 83 -31.59 24.10 17.56
CA LEU A 83 -30.78 25.30 17.72
C LEU A 83 -31.64 26.52 18.15
N ARG A 84 -32.80 26.73 17.50
CA ARG A 84 -33.72 27.83 17.88
C ARG A 84 -34.23 27.71 19.32
N VAL A 85 -34.53 26.49 19.78
CA VAL A 85 -34.92 26.22 21.17
C VAL A 85 -33.79 26.57 22.12
N ALA A 86 -32.57 26.12 21.85
CA ALA A 86 -31.40 26.42 22.67
C ALA A 86 -31.11 27.93 22.74
N GLU A 87 -31.21 28.64 21.61
CA GLU A 87 -31.04 30.10 21.57
C GLU A 87 -32.13 30.83 22.34
N ALA A 88 -33.39 30.36 22.30
CA ALA A 88 -34.46 30.92 23.10
C ALA A 88 -34.23 30.76 24.60
N ASN A 89 -33.78 29.57 25.03
CA ASN A 89 -33.43 29.30 26.42
C ASN A 89 -32.26 30.19 26.89
N LEU A 90 -31.27 30.43 26.07
CA LEU A 90 -30.18 31.37 26.36
C LEU A 90 -30.70 32.81 26.58
N LYS A 91 -31.67 33.26 25.75
CA LYS A 91 -32.28 34.56 25.94
C LYS A 91 -33.03 34.67 27.28
N VAL A 92 -33.73 33.60 27.66
CA VAL A 92 -34.41 33.54 29.01
C VAL A 92 -33.39 33.60 30.15
N ALA A 93 -32.31 32.82 30.07
CA ALA A 93 -31.27 32.84 31.10
C ALA A 93 -30.60 34.22 31.22
N LYS A 94 -30.31 34.88 30.07
CA LYS A 94 -29.75 36.25 30.07
C LYS A 94 -30.70 37.26 30.69
N ALA A 95 -32.02 37.19 30.42
CA ALA A 95 -33.01 38.05 31.04
C ALA A 95 -33.11 37.84 32.59
N GLN A 96 -33.09 36.57 33.02
CA GLN A 96 -33.11 36.24 34.42
C GLN A 96 -31.86 36.76 35.16
N ALA A 97 -30.67 36.60 34.56
CA ALA A 97 -29.42 37.14 35.12
C ALA A 97 -29.43 38.66 35.19
N ALA A 98 -30.00 39.35 34.20
CA ALA A 98 -30.17 40.80 34.24
C ALA A 98 -31.08 41.24 35.41
N THR A 99 -32.17 40.52 35.64
CA THR A 99 -33.07 40.78 36.76
C THR A 99 -32.35 40.56 38.10
N SER A 100 -31.63 39.43 38.26
CA SER A 100 -30.87 39.13 39.47
C SER A 100 -29.75 40.15 39.72
N LYS A 101 -29.12 40.67 38.64
CA LYS A 101 -28.11 41.73 38.72
C LYS A 101 -28.71 43.02 39.29
N ILE A 102 -29.88 43.48 38.77
CA ILE A 102 -30.54 44.66 39.25
C ILE A 102 -30.95 44.53 40.73
N ASN A 103 -31.43 43.31 41.14
CA ASN A 103 -31.76 43.05 42.54
C ASN A 103 -30.50 43.13 43.44
N LEU A 104 -29.39 42.58 43.00
CA LEU A 104 -28.11 42.67 43.71
C LEU A 104 -27.64 44.13 43.85
N GLU A 105 -27.65 44.90 42.79
CA GLU A 105 -27.25 46.30 42.80
C GLU A 105 -28.15 47.13 43.73
N SER A 106 -29.45 46.90 43.73
CA SER A 106 -30.43 47.53 44.66
C SER A 106 -30.12 47.15 46.14
N LYS A 107 -29.82 45.86 46.42
CA LYS A 107 -29.46 45.43 47.78
C LYS A 107 -28.13 46.04 48.25
N LYS A 108 -27.13 46.19 47.38
CA LYS A 108 -25.88 46.87 47.67
C LYS A 108 -26.08 48.37 48.02
N ASP A 109 -26.94 49.09 47.25
CA ASP A 109 -27.28 50.47 47.55
C ASP A 109 -28.01 50.62 48.86
N LEU A 110 -28.98 49.77 49.17
CA LEU A 110 -29.71 49.78 50.44
C LEU A 110 -28.78 49.41 51.61
N ARG A 111 -27.79 48.54 51.40
CA ARG A 111 -26.79 48.21 52.45
C ARG A 111 -25.88 49.40 52.76
N SER A 112 -25.48 50.18 51.78
CA SER A 112 -24.70 51.41 51.98
C SER A 112 -25.41 52.41 52.84
N LYS A 113 -26.76 52.39 52.88
CA LYS A 113 -27.63 53.22 53.67
C LYS A 113 -28.02 52.54 55.04
N ASN A 114 -27.44 51.40 55.39
CA ASN A 114 -27.71 50.57 56.56
C ASN A 114 -29.17 50.10 56.70
N ILE A 115 -29.89 49.90 55.54
CA ILE A 115 -31.30 49.48 55.53
C ILE A 115 -31.43 47.95 55.54
N VAL A 116 -30.47 47.22 54.94
CA VAL A 116 -30.49 45.76 54.81
C VAL A 116 -29.25 45.14 55.47
N SER A 117 -29.35 43.84 55.87
CA SER A 117 -28.24 43.10 56.47
C SER A 117 -27.26 42.56 55.42
N ASP A 118 -25.99 42.25 55.79
CA ASP A 118 -24.97 41.62 54.91
C ASP A 118 -25.46 40.30 54.35
N ILE A 119 -26.25 39.54 55.15
CA ILE A 119 -26.81 38.26 54.69
C ILE A 119 -27.76 38.44 53.50
N GLN A 120 -28.51 39.56 53.44
CA GLN A 120 -29.40 39.83 52.30
C GLN A 120 -28.61 40.17 51.02
N VAL A 121 -27.51 40.89 51.18
CA VAL A 121 -26.60 41.15 50.02
C VAL A 121 -25.97 39.85 49.55
N GLN A 122 -25.45 39.01 50.45
CA GLN A 122 -24.84 37.74 50.14
C GLN A 122 -25.81 36.77 49.40
N ARG A 123 -27.09 36.76 49.82
CA ARG A 123 -28.12 35.99 49.12
C ARG A 123 -28.31 36.47 47.68
N ALA A 124 -28.41 37.77 47.45
CA ALA A 124 -28.55 38.36 46.13
C ALA A 124 -27.31 38.10 45.24
N GLU A 125 -26.10 38.10 45.85
CA GLU A 125 -24.87 37.70 45.16
C GLU A 125 -24.91 36.25 44.72
N ASN A 126 -25.34 35.34 45.57
CA ASN A 126 -25.47 33.93 45.26
C ASN A 126 -26.55 33.69 44.18
N GLU A 127 -27.70 34.42 44.27
CA GLU A 127 -28.74 34.37 43.22
C GLU A 127 -28.20 34.84 41.85
N TYR A 128 -27.43 35.93 41.82
CA TYR A 128 -26.82 36.41 40.57
C TYR A 128 -25.76 35.43 40.07
N ALA A 129 -24.92 34.88 40.94
CA ALA A 129 -23.94 33.86 40.56
C ALA A 129 -24.60 32.59 39.96
N THR A 130 -25.73 32.16 40.54
CA THR A 130 -26.53 31.04 40.04
C THR A 130 -27.11 31.36 38.64
N ALA A 131 -27.60 32.60 38.45
CA ALA A 131 -28.12 33.03 37.17
C ALA A 131 -27.02 33.10 36.08
N LEU A 132 -25.79 33.49 36.45
CA LEU A 132 -24.65 33.44 35.53
C LEU A 132 -24.30 32.00 35.14
N ALA A 133 -24.26 31.07 36.09
CA ALA A 133 -24.02 29.67 35.81
C ALA A 133 -25.11 29.07 34.87
N THR A 134 -26.36 29.56 35.00
CA THR A 134 -27.44 29.17 34.06
C THR A 134 -27.20 29.69 32.63
N ILE A 135 -26.62 30.89 32.48
CA ILE A 135 -26.20 31.40 31.17
C ILE A 135 -25.13 30.47 30.57
N ASP A 136 -24.09 30.12 31.32
CA ASP A 136 -23.00 29.26 30.87
C ASP A 136 -23.55 27.90 30.40
N GLN A 137 -24.48 27.32 31.14
CA GLN A 137 -25.17 26.08 30.77
C GLN A 137 -25.97 26.24 29.45
N ALA A 138 -26.70 27.34 29.31
CA ALA A 138 -27.48 27.61 28.10
C ALA A 138 -26.55 27.88 26.87
N GLU A 139 -25.42 28.55 27.06
CA GLU A 139 -24.40 28.76 26.00
C GLU A 139 -23.76 27.45 25.55
N ALA A 140 -23.47 26.54 26.47
CA ALA A 140 -23.02 25.20 26.14
C ALA A 140 -24.08 24.44 25.31
N SER A 141 -25.37 24.57 25.66
CA SER A 141 -26.47 23.95 24.88
C SER A 141 -26.59 24.51 23.45
N VAL A 142 -26.42 25.83 23.28
CA VAL A 142 -26.38 26.47 21.97
C VAL A 142 -25.19 25.96 21.13
N THR A 143 -24.03 25.81 21.77
CA THR A 143 -22.82 25.28 21.12
C THR A 143 -23.04 23.86 20.63
N ASN A 144 -23.62 23.00 21.44
CA ASN A 144 -23.95 21.63 21.09
C ASN A 144 -24.95 21.57 19.92
N ALA A 145 -26.02 22.39 19.95
CA ALA A 145 -27.00 22.44 18.88
C ALA A 145 -26.39 22.93 17.54
N LYS A 146 -25.47 23.92 17.60
CA LYS A 146 -24.70 24.37 16.43
C LYS A 146 -23.81 23.26 15.88
N GLN A 147 -23.16 22.50 16.74
CA GLN A 147 -22.32 21.38 16.33
C GLN A 147 -23.16 20.30 15.63
N THR A 148 -24.31 19.92 16.19
CA THR A 148 -25.25 18.96 15.60
C THR A 148 -25.72 19.44 14.22
N LEU A 149 -26.07 20.72 14.09
CA LEU A 149 -26.42 21.31 12.80
C LEU A 149 -25.25 21.25 11.81
N SER A 150 -24.03 21.51 12.25
CA SER A 150 -22.85 21.45 11.37
C SER A 150 -22.63 20.07 10.75
N TYR A 151 -22.98 19.00 11.45
CA TYR A 151 -22.87 17.63 10.97
C TYR A 151 -23.86 17.28 9.86
N THR A 152 -24.92 18.08 9.67
CA THR A 152 -25.86 17.91 8.55
C THR A 152 -25.28 18.37 7.21
N VAL A 153 -24.19 19.16 7.23
CA VAL A 153 -23.45 19.57 6.05
C VAL A 153 -22.16 18.75 5.97
N VAL A 154 -22.16 17.77 5.10
CA VAL A 154 -21.00 16.87 4.93
C VAL A 154 -20.01 17.52 3.97
N THR A 155 -18.77 17.74 4.43
CA THR A 155 -17.71 18.41 3.68
C THR A 155 -16.53 17.49 3.40
N ALA A 156 -15.72 17.82 2.39
CA ALA A 156 -14.49 17.12 2.08
C ALA A 156 -13.42 17.40 3.16
N PRO A 157 -12.79 16.35 3.74
CA PRO A 157 -11.75 16.52 4.76
C PRO A 157 -10.38 16.90 4.17
N CYS A 158 -10.16 16.62 2.89
CA CYS A 158 -8.92 16.87 2.16
C CYS A 158 -9.22 17.25 0.70
N ASP A 159 -8.21 17.76 0.02
CA ASP A 159 -8.24 17.92 -1.42
C ASP A 159 -8.15 16.55 -2.09
N GLY A 160 -8.94 16.33 -3.16
CA GLY A 160 -8.92 15.04 -3.84
C GLY A 160 -10.02 14.86 -4.86
N VAL A 161 -10.20 13.62 -5.28
CA VAL A 161 -11.22 13.19 -6.24
C VAL A 161 -12.30 12.40 -5.53
N VAL A 162 -13.55 12.70 -5.82
CA VAL A 162 -14.72 12.00 -5.28
C VAL A 162 -14.84 10.62 -5.93
N GLY A 163 -14.93 9.58 -5.12
CA GLY A 163 -15.18 8.21 -5.55
C GLY A 163 -16.64 7.97 -5.95
N SER A 164 -17.07 6.71 -5.91
CA SER A 164 -18.47 6.34 -6.16
C SER A 164 -19.38 6.90 -5.07
N ILE A 165 -20.56 7.38 -5.46
CA ILE A 165 -21.58 7.86 -4.53
C ILE A 165 -22.59 6.73 -4.30
N ASN A 166 -22.68 6.25 -3.05
CA ASN A 166 -23.44 5.06 -2.71
C ASN A 166 -24.93 5.34 -2.39
N PHE A 167 -25.30 6.61 -2.19
CA PHE A 167 -26.64 7.00 -1.78
C PHE A 167 -27.29 7.93 -2.81
N LYS A 168 -28.62 7.91 -2.85
CA LYS A 168 -29.44 8.79 -3.68
C LYS A 168 -30.18 9.80 -2.81
N ILE A 169 -30.59 10.92 -3.40
CA ILE A 169 -31.45 11.90 -2.73
C ILE A 169 -32.71 11.19 -2.21
N GLY A 170 -33.09 11.49 -0.97
CA GLY A 170 -34.17 10.88 -0.23
C GLY A 170 -33.80 9.64 0.57
N ALA A 171 -32.58 9.10 0.41
CA ALA A 171 -32.12 7.95 1.22
C ALA A 171 -31.85 8.39 2.67
N LEU A 172 -32.14 7.51 3.61
CA LEU A 172 -31.78 7.68 5.01
C LEU A 172 -30.28 7.39 5.17
N VAL A 173 -29.53 8.36 5.68
CA VAL A 173 -28.09 8.27 5.95
C VAL A 173 -27.79 8.48 7.43
N GLY A 174 -26.63 7.99 7.87
CA GLY A 174 -26.18 8.11 9.26
C GLY A 174 -24.90 7.29 9.50
N PRO A 175 -24.32 7.36 10.70
CA PRO A 175 -23.06 6.69 11.03
C PRO A 175 -23.06 5.17 10.75
N SER A 176 -24.21 4.52 10.91
CA SER A 176 -24.37 3.07 10.71
C SER A 176 -24.67 2.68 9.24
N ALA A 177 -24.94 3.64 8.36
CA ALA A 177 -25.32 3.37 6.97
C ALA A 177 -24.10 3.09 6.06
N GLY A 178 -22.90 3.31 6.57
CA GLY A 178 -21.64 3.19 5.83
C GLY A 178 -21.23 4.46 5.09
N PRO A 179 -20.13 4.41 4.34
CA PRO A 179 -19.58 5.59 3.67
C PRO A 179 -20.47 6.05 2.50
N MET A 180 -20.71 7.35 2.43
CA MET A 180 -21.44 7.99 1.33
C MET A 180 -20.61 8.02 0.04
N THR A 181 -19.35 8.28 0.18
CA THR A 181 -18.31 8.27 -0.86
C THR A 181 -16.94 8.20 -0.22
N THR A 182 -15.89 8.03 -1.01
CA THR A 182 -14.50 8.17 -0.60
C THR A 182 -13.90 9.38 -1.31
N VAL A 183 -13.13 10.20 -0.62
CA VAL A 183 -12.33 11.27 -1.24
C VAL A 183 -10.88 10.83 -1.24
N SER A 184 -10.29 10.71 -2.45
CA SER A 184 -8.93 10.22 -2.65
C SER A 184 -8.01 11.35 -3.13
N ASN A 185 -6.93 11.59 -2.40
CA ASN A 185 -5.86 12.45 -2.88
C ASN A 185 -4.90 11.61 -3.75
N ASN A 186 -4.99 11.83 -5.07
CA ASN A 186 -4.21 11.08 -6.07
C ASN A 186 -2.99 11.86 -6.60
N GLN A 187 -2.56 12.96 -5.96
CA GLN A 187 -1.34 13.69 -6.37
C GLN A 187 -0.09 12.83 -6.24
N GLN A 188 -0.10 11.95 -5.26
CA GLN A 188 0.87 10.88 -5.11
C GLN A 188 0.10 9.56 -4.92
N ILE A 189 0.67 8.49 -5.44
CA ILE A 189 0.10 7.14 -5.30
C ILE A 189 1.04 6.30 -4.46
N ARG A 190 0.49 5.67 -3.45
CA ARG A 190 1.14 4.62 -2.69
C ARG A 190 0.87 3.30 -3.35
N ALA A 191 1.93 2.67 -3.87
CA ALA A 191 1.89 1.30 -4.37
C ALA A 191 2.35 0.36 -3.26
N THR A 192 1.50 -0.58 -2.87
CA THR A 192 1.84 -1.63 -1.92
C THR A 192 2.18 -2.89 -2.70
N ALA A 193 3.47 -3.19 -2.80
CA ALA A 193 3.99 -4.42 -3.40
C ALA A 193 4.23 -5.48 -2.33
N SER A 194 4.12 -6.77 -2.72
CA SER A 194 4.37 -7.90 -1.82
C SER A 194 5.68 -8.57 -2.22
N LEU A 195 6.70 -8.48 -1.36
CA LEU A 195 7.97 -9.19 -1.52
C LEU A 195 7.99 -10.46 -0.69
N THR A 196 8.59 -11.53 -1.20
CA THR A 196 8.82 -12.73 -0.40
C THR A 196 9.98 -12.51 0.58
N GLU A 197 9.98 -13.26 1.69
CA GLU A 197 11.10 -13.25 2.63
C GLU A 197 12.43 -13.58 1.94
N ALA A 198 12.40 -14.53 1.00
CA ALA A 198 13.59 -14.94 0.24
C ALA A 198 14.15 -13.78 -0.63
N ASP A 199 13.28 -13.00 -1.27
CA ASP A 199 13.71 -11.86 -2.10
C ASP A 199 14.35 -10.77 -1.23
N LEU A 200 13.76 -10.50 -0.05
CA LEU A 200 14.30 -9.51 0.89
C LEU A 200 15.63 -9.97 1.48
N LEU A 201 15.76 -11.26 1.86
CA LEU A 201 17.02 -11.80 2.38
C LEU A 201 18.12 -11.78 1.31
N ASN A 202 17.80 -12.11 0.06
CA ASN A 202 18.75 -11.96 -1.05
C ASN A 202 19.23 -10.52 -1.19
N PHE A 203 18.29 -9.55 -1.17
CA PHE A 203 18.63 -8.12 -1.24
C PHE A 203 19.44 -7.65 -0.03
N SER A 204 19.13 -8.16 1.17
CA SER A 204 19.86 -7.84 2.41
C SER A 204 21.27 -8.40 2.42
N ASN A 205 21.49 -9.62 1.88
CA ASN A 205 22.81 -10.23 1.81
C ASN A 205 23.75 -9.51 0.85
N GLU A 206 23.21 -8.87 -0.20
CA GLU A 206 23.98 -8.07 -1.15
C GLU A 206 24.34 -6.68 -0.60
N HIS A 207 23.57 -6.20 0.39
CA HIS A 207 23.73 -4.88 0.98
C HIS A 207 23.87 -5.00 2.50
N GLU A 208 25.09 -5.12 3.02
CA GLU A 208 25.34 -5.14 4.48
C GLU A 208 24.68 -3.92 5.16
N GLY A 209 23.78 -4.14 6.13
CA GLY A 209 23.14 -3.09 6.90
C GLY A 209 21.83 -3.50 7.58
N ASN A 210 21.33 -2.62 8.44
CA ASN A 210 20.01 -2.72 9.05
C ASN A 210 18.91 -2.36 8.01
N LEU A 211 17.65 -2.74 8.30
CA LEU A 211 16.51 -2.48 7.42
C LEU A 211 16.36 -1.00 7.03
N ASP A 212 16.65 -0.08 7.95
CA ASP A 212 16.61 1.37 7.71
C ASP A 212 17.72 1.85 6.75
N ASP A 213 18.87 1.18 6.75
CA ASP A 213 19.95 1.47 5.81
C ASP A 213 19.67 0.88 4.43
N LEU A 214 18.98 -0.25 4.39
CA LEU A 214 18.48 -0.85 3.15
C LEU A 214 17.46 0.06 2.45
N LEU A 215 16.54 0.68 3.20
CA LEU A 215 15.55 1.62 2.65
C LEU A 215 16.21 2.77 1.89
N LYS A 216 17.34 3.30 2.40
CA LYS A 216 18.08 4.39 1.76
C LYS A 216 18.86 3.96 0.52
N LYS A 217 19.24 2.68 0.46
CA LYS A 217 20.00 2.08 -0.64
C LYS A 217 19.12 1.51 -1.74
N PHE A 218 17.79 1.40 -1.50
CA PHE A 218 16.88 0.93 -2.54
C PHE A 218 16.96 1.83 -3.78
N PRO A 219 17.14 1.25 -4.96
CA PRO A 219 17.10 2.01 -6.20
C PRO A 219 15.72 2.62 -6.40
N LYS A 220 15.62 3.59 -7.27
CA LYS A 220 14.33 4.05 -7.75
C LYS A 220 13.62 2.94 -8.52
N LEU A 221 12.33 2.78 -8.25
CA LEU A 221 11.53 1.68 -8.75
C LEU A 221 10.64 2.15 -9.90
N LYS A 222 10.46 1.27 -10.89
CA LYS A 222 9.56 1.54 -12.02
C LYS A 222 8.22 0.86 -11.79
N LEU A 223 7.16 1.55 -12.20
CA LEU A 223 5.81 1.02 -12.17
C LEU A 223 5.38 0.62 -13.59
N ILE A 224 4.86 -0.58 -13.71
CA ILE A 224 4.24 -1.09 -14.93
C ILE A 224 2.74 -1.11 -14.69
N THR A 225 2.00 -0.38 -15.50
CA THR A 225 0.56 -0.27 -15.42
C THR A 225 -0.13 -1.61 -15.79
N SER A 226 -1.41 -1.74 -15.49
CA SER A 226 -2.20 -2.94 -15.82
C SER A 226 -2.26 -3.26 -17.31
N ILE A 227 -1.96 -2.29 -18.20
CA ILE A 227 -1.88 -2.49 -19.65
C ILE A 227 -0.46 -2.83 -20.13
N GLY A 228 0.51 -3.02 -19.21
CA GLY A 228 1.88 -3.41 -19.53
C GLY A 228 2.81 -2.28 -19.97
N THR A 229 2.40 -1.01 -19.83
CA THR A 229 3.25 0.15 -20.13
C THR A 229 3.95 0.65 -18.88
N TYR A 230 5.19 1.13 -19.03
CA TYR A 230 5.89 1.81 -17.95
C TYR A 230 5.23 3.16 -17.65
N PHE A 231 5.15 3.48 -16.36
CA PHE A 231 4.75 4.79 -15.90
C PHE A 231 5.95 5.75 -15.97
N ASP A 232 5.71 7.00 -16.33
CA ASP A 232 6.78 7.97 -16.60
C ASP A 232 7.61 8.35 -15.36
N GLU A 233 6.98 8.31 -14.18
CA GLU A 233 7.60 8.71 -12.91
C GLU A 233 8.15 7.50 -12.16
N GLU A 234 9.30 7.68 -11.52
CA GLU A 234 9.93 6.67 -10.69
C GLU A 234 9.46 6.78 -9.24
N GLY A 235 9.31 5.63 -8.59
CA GLY A 235 8.90 5.53 -7.19
C GLY A 235 10.07 5.41 -6.23
N THR A 236 9.85 5.88 -5.01
CA THR A 236 10.77 5.72 -3.87
C THR A 236 10.13 4.85 -2.81
N VAL A 237 10.90 3.93 -2.22
CA VAL A 237 10.42 3.10 -1.10
C VAL A 237 10.22 4.00 0.12
N GLU A 238 9.01 3.99 0.66
CA GLU A 238 8.65 4.71 1.88
C GLU A 238 8.86 3.85 3.12
N SER A 239 8.41 2.60 3.05
CA SER A 239 8.51 1.66 4.18
C SER A 239 8.53 0.21 3.71
N ILE A 240 9.15 -0.65 4.52
CA ILE A 240 9.08 -2.10 4.42
C ILE A 240 8.50 -2.61 5.73
N SER A 241 7.44 -3.41 5.66
CA SER A 241 6.84 -3.98 6.87
C SER A 241 7.84 -4.90 7.58
N GLY A 242 8.02 -4.71 8.87
CA GLY A 242 8.78 -5.64 9.72
C GLY A 242 8.04 -6.94 10.08
N VAL A 243 6.84 -7.15 9.52
CA VAL A 243 5.99 -8.32 9.83
C VAL A 243 5.62 -9.03 8.54
N ILE A 244 5.87 -10.35 8.53
CA ILE A 244 5.50 -11.24 7.42
C ILE A 244 4.00 -11.57 7.52
N ASN A 245 3.28 -11.42 6.45
CA ASN A 245 1.91 -11.90 6.35
C ASN A 245 1.91 -13.44 6.35
N LYS A 246 1.43 -14.06 7.42
CA LYS A 246 1.46 -15.52 7.61
C LYS A 246 0.68 -16.30 6.55
N SER A 247 -0.33 -15.70 5.91
CA SER A 247 -1.14 -16.38 4.90
C SER A 247 -0.47 -16.43 3.53
N THR A 248 0.36 -15.44 3.21
CA THR A 248 1.02 -15.31 1.90
C THR A 248 2.53 -15.52 1.96
N GLY A 249 3.15 -15.51 3.15
CA GLY A 249 4.61 -15.57 3.30
C GLY A 249 5.34 -14.34 2.75
N THR A 250 4.63 -13.21 2.58
CA THR A 250 5.15 -11.99 1.97
C THR A 250 5.18 -10.83 2.94
N MET A 251 6.03 -9.87 2.68
CA MET A 251 6.10 -8.59 3.38
C MET A 251 5.62 -7.46 2.46
N PRO A 252 4.68 -6.62 2.90
CA PRO A 252 4.28 -5.45 2.16
C PRO A 252 5.40 -4.40 2.17
N VAL A 253 5.68 -3.88 0.98
CA VAL A 253 6.58 -2.75 0.74
C VAL A 253 5.76 -1.60 0.18
N GLU A 254 5.83 -0.45 0.82
CA GLU A 254 5.14 0.76 0.40
C GLU A 254 6.07 1.65 -0.40
N ILE A 255 5.64 2.01 -1.59
CA ILE A 255 6.40 2.78 -2.56
C ILE A 255 5.56 3.98 -2.98
N ILE A 256 6.12 5.18 -2.92
CA ILE A 256 5.45 6.41 -3.32
C ILE A 256 5.86 6.79 -4.75
N PHE A 257 4.86 6.98 -5.59
CA PHE A 257 5.00 7.48 -6.95
C PHE A 257 4.36 8.86 -7.08
N PRO A 258 5.08 9.88 -7.58
CA PRO A 258 4.46 11.13 -8.00
C PRO A 258 3.44 10.87 -9.12
N ASN A 259 2.30 11.54 -9.08
CA ASN A 259 1.25 11.34 -10.09
C ASN A 259 0.71 12.69 -10.61
N PRO A 260 1.57 13.54 -11.21
CA PRO A 260 1.20 14.89 -11.60
C PRO A 260 0.09 14.95 -12.65
N LYS A 261 0.01 13.93 -13.51
CA LYS A 261 -1.01 13.83 -14.56
C LYS A 261 -2.33 13.20 -14.07
N GLY A 262 -2.39 12.69 -12.82
CA GLY A 262 -3.58 12.04 -12.25
C GLY A 262 -4.03 10.77 -12.97
N ILE A 263 -3.11 10.09 -13.70
CA ILE A 263 -3.42 8.89 -14.49
C ILE A 263 -3.67 7.71 -13.57
N LEU A 264 -2.83 7.55 -12.56
CA LEU A 264 -3.00 6.49 -11.56
C LEU A 264 -4.11 6.88 -10.59
N ARG A 265 -4.93 5.90 -10.21
CA ARG A 265 -6.07 6.11 -9.31
C ARG A 265 -6.03 5.10 -8.17
N SER A 266 -6.55 5.51 -7.04
CA SER A 266 -6.79 4.61 -5.91
C SER A 266 -7.69 3.45 -6.31
N GLY A 267 -7.40 2.24 -5.81
CA GLY A 267 -8.05 0.98 -6.17
C GLY A 267 -7.51 0.31 -7.42
N GLY A 268 -6.53 0.92 -8.11
CA GLY A 268 -5.86 0.32 -9.26
C GLY A 268 -4.91 -0.82 -8.89
N ALA A 269 -4.51 -1.61 -9.90
CA ALA A 269 -3.46 -2.62 -9.80
C ALA A 269 -2.32 -2.27 -10.76
N ALA A 270 -1.11 -2.60 -10.36
CA ALA A 270 0.11 -2.39 -11.15
C ALA A 270 1.13 -3.49 -10.83
N GLN A 271 2.26 -3.49 -11.53
CA GLN A 271 3.44 -4.25 -11.16
C GLN A 271 4.57 -3.28 -10.85
N ILE A 272 5.37 -3.61 -9.86
CA ILE A 272 6.60 -2.88 -9.54
C ILE A 272 7.77 -3.69 -10.04
N GLU A 273 8.66 -3.02 -10.76
CA GLU A 273 9.91 -3.58 -11.24
C GLU A 273 11.05 -3.11 -10.35
N ILE A 274 11.71 -4.08 -9.71
CA ILE A 274 12.82 -3.88 -8.78
C ILE A 274 14.08 -4.37 -9.49
N PRO A 275 15.03 -3.49 -9.86
CA PRO A 275 16.30 -3.91 -10.42
C PRO A 275 17.16 -4.57 -9.31
N LEU A 276 17.69 -5.74 -9.59
CA LEU A 276 18.61 -6.49 -8.73
C LEU A 276 19.87 -6.81 -9.55
N THR A 277 21.03 -6.48 -9.01
CA THR A 277 22.32 -6.81 -9.62
C THR A 277 22.95 -7.96 -8.85
N TYR A 278 23.14 -9.09 -9.49
CA TYR A 278 23.88 -10.21 -8.91
C TYR A 278 25.33 -10.14 -9.41
N GLU A 279 26.23 -9.97 -8.48
CA GLU A 279 27.68 -9.94 -8.76
C GLU A 279 28.28 -11.34 -8.66
N ASP A 280 29.27 -11.62 -9.51
CA ASP A 280 30.09 -12.84 -9.46
C ASP A 280 29.27 -14.15 -9.53
N VAL A 281 28.15 -14.17 -10.24
CA VAL A 281 27.28 -15.34 -10.38
C VAL A 281 27.56 -16.13 -11.66
N ILE A 282 27.30 -17.41 -11.62
CA ILE A 282 27.36 -18.31 -12.76
C ILE A 282 26.01 -18.30 -13.46
N VAL A 283 26.00 -18.09 -14.77
CA VAL A 283 24.79 -18.14 -15.59
C VAL A 283 24.91 -19.26 -16.62
N ILE A 284 23.87 -20.09 -16.71
CA ILE A 284 23.78 -21.18 -17.67
C ILE A 284 22.44 -21.15 -18.41
N PRO A 285 22.39 -21.57 -19.68
CA PRO A 285 21.13 -21.73 -20.38
C PRO A 285 20.21 -22.76 -19.71
N GLN A 286 18.90 -22.53 -19.69
CA GLN A 286 17.93 -23.54 -19.22
C GLN A 286 18.06 -24.86 -19.97
N ALA A 287 18.43 -24.83 -21.27
CA ALA A 287 18.68 -26.00 -22.09
C ALA A 287 19.89 -26.85 -21.64
N ALA A 288 20.76 -26.29 -20.79
CA ALA A 288 21.88 -26.99 -20.15
C ALA A 288 21.45 -27.79 -18.91
N THR A 289 20.21 -27.68 -18.48
CA THR A 289 19.70 -28.36 -17.31
C THR A 289 18.61 -29.37 -17.66
N TYR A 290 18.47 -30.38 -16.82
CA TYR A 290 17.32 -31.29 -16.82
C TYR A 290 16.78 -31.43 -15.40
N GLN A 291 15.47 -31.72 -15.30
CA GLN A 291 14.80 -31.85 -14.03
C GLN A 291 14.49 -33.30 -13.71
N LEU A 292 14.87 -33.74 -12.52
CA LEU A 292 14.55 -35.06 -12.02
C LEU A 292 14.08 -34.95 -10.56
N GLN A 293 12.89 -35.46 -10.24
CA GLN A 293 12.30 -35.45 -8.89
C GLN A 293 12.32 -34.06 -8.23
N ASN A 294 11.92 -33.05 -8.97
CA ASN A 294 11.87 -31.66 -8.51
C ASN A 294 13.24 -31.00 -8.20
N LYS A 295 14.34 -31.61 -8.67
CA LYS A 295 15.71 -31.09 -8.59
C LYS A 295 16.25 -30.82 -9.99
N TYR A 296 17.08 -29.80 -10.09
CA TYR A 296 17.77 -29.48 -11.35
C TYR A 296 19.16 -30.09 -11.35
N PHE A 297 19.56 -30.60 -12.52
CA PHE A 297 20.86 -31.17 -12.78
C PHE A 297 21.46 -30.57 -14.04
N ALA A 298 22.77 -30.45 -14.07
CA ALA A 298 23.56 -30.15 -15.26
C ALA A 298 24.61 -31.22 -15.48
N TYR A 299 24.96 -31.50 -16.74
CA TYR A 299 26.06 -32.43 -17.02
C TYR A 299 27.36 -31.67 -17.13
N LYS A 300 28.30 -31.98 -16.21
CA LYS A 300 29.69 -31.56 -16.25
C LYS A 300 30.49 -32.54 -17.08
N VAL A 301 31.37 -32.08 -17.95
CA VAL A 301 32.25 -32.90 -18.77
C VAL A 301 33.57 -33.04 -18.06
N VAL A 302 33.88 -34.27 -17.62
CA VAL A 302 35.17 -34.65 -16.99
C VAL A 302 35.73 -35.82 -17.77
N ASP A 303 36.99 -35.77 -18.20
CA ASP A 303 37.65 -36.81 -18.97
C ASP A 303 36.84 -37.30 -20.20
N ASN A 304 36.22 -36.34 -20.91
CA ASN A 304 35.35 -36.59 -22.07
C ASN A 304 34.08 -37.42 -21.74
N LYS A 305 33.64 -37.45 -20.48
CA LYS A 305 32.43 -38.13 -20.05
C LYS A 305 31.49 -37.15 -19.35
N ALA A 306 30.20 -37.35 -19.55
CA ALA A 306 29.15 -36.55 -18.93
C ALA A 306 28.85 -37.06 -17.48
N HIS A 307 28.97 -36.19 -16.52
CA HIS A 307 28.62 -36.46 -15.13
C HIS A 307 27.54 -35.53 -14.64
N GLY A 308 26.40 -36.06 -14.20
CA GLY A 308 25.26 -35.31 -13.69
C GLY A 308 25.56 -34.71 -12.30
N VAL A 309 25.51 -33.42 -12.20
CA VAL A 309 25.68 -32.65 -10.95
C VAL A 309 24.39 -31.97 -10.57
N GLU A 310 23.93 -32.11 -9.32
CA GLU A 310 22.77 -31.36 -8.80
C GLU A 310 23.13 -29.87 -8.71
N VAL A 311 22.28 -29.02 -9.28
CA VAL A 311 22.47 -27.57 -9.27
C VAL A 311 21.27 -26.87 -8.64
N THR A 312 21.53 -25.88 -7.82
CA THR A 312 20.49 -24.98 -7.32
C THR A 312 20.44 -23.76 -8.23
N VAL A 313 19.31 -23.54 -8.88
CA VAL A 313 19.16 -22.51 -9.90
C VAL A 313 18.08 -21.50 -9.51
N TYR A 314 18.25 -20.25 -9.97
CA TYR A 314 17.27 -19.19 -9.89
C TYR A 314 16.94 -18.71 -11.34
N PRO A 315 15.65 -18.68 -11.74
CA PRO A 315 15.27 -18.30 -13.09
C PRO A 315 15.53 -16.81 -13.33
N MET A 316 16.07 -16.49 -14.52
CA MET A 316 16.20 -15.12 -14.98
C MET A 316 14.91 -14.61 -15.65
N ASP A 317 14.72 -13.30 -15.64
CA ASP A 317 13.59 -12.61 -16.27
C ASP A 317 13.51 -12.74 -17.81
N ASN A 318 14.64 -13.08 -18.45
CA ASN A 318 14.72 -13.36 -19.89
C ASN A 318 14.06 -14.70 -20.30
N GLY A 319 13.71 -15.56 -19.34
CA GLY A 319 13.07 -16.86 -19.54
C GLY A 319 13.92 -17.89 -20.31
N ARG A 320 15.24 -17.66 -20.44
CA ARG A 320 16.17 -18.52 -21.19
C ARG A 320 17.31 -19.04 -20.34
N ASP A 321 17.70 -18.30 -19.32
CA ASP A 321 18.87 -18.56 -18.53
C ASP A 321 18.54 -18.76 -17.05
N TYR A 322 19.43 -19.44 -16.35
CA TYR A 322 19.41 -19.64 -14.93
C TYR A 322 20.67 -19.07 -14.27
N ILE A 323 20.51 -18.41 -13.13
CA ILE A 323 21.59 -18.13 -12.21
C ILE A 323 21.83 -19.38 -11.36
N VAL A 324 23.05 -19.88 -11.31
CA VAL A 324 23.44 -21.04 -10.50
C VAL A 324 23.93 -20.56 -9.13
N LYS A 325 23.21 -20.95 -8.08
CA LYS A 325 23.59 -20.64 -6.68
C LYS A 325 24.59 -21.63 -6.10
N SER A 326 24.51 -22.91 -6.55
CA SER A 326 25.42 -23.97 -6.09
C SER A 326 25.45 -25.14 -7.08
N GLY A 327 26.53 -25.94 -7.03
CA GLY A 327 26.70 -27.17 -7.83
C GLY A 327 27.69 -27.04 -8.97
N LEU A 328 28.05 -25.86 -9.42
CA LEU A 328 29.08 -25.63 -10.45
C LEU A 328 30.16 -24.68 -9.94
N ASN A 329 31.37 -24.85 -10.45
CA ASN A 329 32.48 -23.96 -10.18
C ASN A 329 32.92 -23.22 -11.44
N PRO A 330 33.51 -22.04 -11.32
CA PRO A 330 34.09 -21.33 -12.45
C PRO A 330 35.18 -22.21 -13.10
N GLY A 331 35.16 -22.29 -14.44
CA GLY A 331 36.06 -23.14 -15.22
C GLY A 331 35.51 -24.53 -15.53
N ASP A 332 34.40 -24.95 -14.91
CA ASP A 332 33.73 -26.20 -15.28
C ASP A 332 33.24 -26.15 -16.73
N VAL A 333 33.40 -27.27 -17.44
CA VAL A 333 32.81 -27.42 -18.77
C VAL A 333 31.51 -28.19 -18.64
N ILE A 334 30.40 -27.61 -19.12
CA ILE A 334 29.07 -28.21 -19.08
C ILE A 334 28.47 -28.38 -20.49
N ILE A 335 27.50 -29.27 -20.60
CA ILE A 335 26.71 -29.40 -21.83
C ILE A 335 25.73 -28.24 -21.90
N ALA A 336 25.85 -27.35 -22.89
CA ALA A 336 25.10 -26.12 -23.03
C ALA A 336 23.67 -26.31 -23.56
N ALA A 337 23.42 -27.41 -24.27
CA ALA A 337 22.11 -27.70 -24.85
C ALA A 337 21.87 -29.20 -24.96
N GLY A 338 20.62 -29.63 -24.78
CA GLY A 338 20.23 -31.02 -24.93
C GLY A 338 20.52 -31.93 -23.72
N ALA A 339 20.73 -31.34 -22.54
CA ALA A 339 21.03 -32.10 -21.29
C ALA A 339 20.01 -33.23 -20.99
N GLY A 340 18.74 -33.06 -21.36
CA GLY A 340 17.73 -34.11 -21.18
C GLY A 340 17.91 -35.39 -21.97
N ASN A 341 18.78 -35.40 -23.01
CA ASN A 341 19.02 -36.54 -23.85
C ASN A 341 20.34 -37.27 -23.51
N VAL A 342 21.15 -36.72 -22.63
CA VAL A 342 22.46 -37.24 -22.22
C VAL A 342 22.29 -38.27 -21.12
N LYS A 343 23.13 -39.35 -21.16
CA LYS A 343 23.16 -40.36 -20.12
C LYS A 343 24.41 -40.21 -19.25
N GLU A 344 24.26 -40.60 -17.99
CA GLU A 344 25.38 -40.62 -17.07
C GLU A 344 26.55 -41.49 -17.60
N GLY A 345 27.76 -40.92 -17.63
CA GLY A 345 28.97 -41.57 -18.15
C GLY A 345 29.08 -41.65 -19.68
N GLU A 346 28.19 -41.05 -20.43
CA GLU A 346 28.25 -41.02 -21.90
C GLU A 346 29.48 -40.26 -22.39
N GLU A 347 30.15 -40.81 -23.42
CA GLU A 347 31.30 -40.16 -24.06
C GLU A 347 30.80 -38.92 -24.86
N VAL A 348 31.30 -37.77 -24.51
CA VAL A 348 31.00 -36.49 -25.12
C VAL A 348 32.17 -36.11 -26.06
N SER A 349 31.92 -36.09 -27.37
CA SER A 349 32.80 -35.36 -28.28
C SER A 349 32.30 -33.91 -28.33
N TYR A 350 33.15 -32.95 -27.97
CA TYR A 350 32.76 -31.54 -27.87
C TYR A 350 33.61 -30.63 -28.73
N GLN A 351 32.97 -29.64 -29.34
CA GLN A 351 33.62 -28.43 -29.84
C GLN A 351 33.51 -27.35 -28.76
N MET A 352 34.63 -26.85 -28.29
CA MET A 352 34.67 -25.70 -27.39
C MET A 352 34.15 -24.49 -28.16
N THR A 353 32.97 -24.01 -27.82
CA THR A 353 32.53 -22.70 -28.25
C THR A 353 33.07 -21.68 -27.25
N LEU A 354 33.94 -20.78 -27.69
CA LEU A 354 34.50 -19.65 -26.92
C LEU A 354 33.43 -18.63 -26.64
#